data_2da7201c8aaef0a12803c492e9e5c718
#
_entry.id   2da7201c8aaef0a12803c492e9e5c718
#
_cell.length_a   1.000
_cell.length_b   1.000
_cell.length_c   1.000
_cell.angle_alpha   90.00
_cell.angle_beta   90.00
_cell.angle_gamma   90.00
#
_symmetry.space_group_name_H-M   'P 1'
#
loop_
_entity.id
_entity.type
_entity.pdbx_description
1 polymer ?
#
loop_
_entity_poly.entity_id
_entity_poly.type
_entity_poly.pdbx_seq_one_letter_code
_entity_poly.pdbx_strand_id
1 'polypeptide(L)'
;MPKIVVQSCIICMRYFSKHSGMAPRCSLSGSEGFTLVELIVVITIMVAMMALAASMLRGGGRGQGLQAAVEMVDGMVQEARLDAMGKGTWSRLIIVSTPDDEARNMRTLGVMSKNTRTGKWHLVNRLQTLPAGFYVSPTYSTLLEGA
;
A
#
# COMPACT_ATOMS: atom_id res chain seq x y z
N MET A 1 -19.39 -7.63 9.83
CA MET A 1 -20.03 -6.83 8.77
C MET A 1 -20.01 -5.36 9.20
N PRO A 2 -19.15 -4.52 8.68
CA PRO A 2 -19.17 -3.09 9.01
C PRO A 2 -20.18 -2.38 8.11
N LYS A 3 -21.13 -1.69 8.73
CA LYS A 3 -22.08 -0.81 8.04
C LYS A 3 -21.34 0.45 7.62
N ILE A 4 -21.23 0.65 6.32
CA ILE A 4 -20.79 1.92 5.73
C ILE A 4 -21.99 2.87 5.81
N VAL A 5 -21.90 3.85 6.69
CA VAL A 5 -22.86 4.96 6.76
C VAL A 5 -22.41 5.99 5.74
N VAL A 6 -23.13 6.05 4.63
CA VAL A 6 -23.01 7.14 3.65
C VAL A 6 -23.80 8.31 4.20
N GLN A 7 -23.12 9.30 4.73
CA GLN A 7 -23.72 10.54 5.19
C GLN A 7 -23.87 11.49 4.01
N SER A 8 -24.98 11.34 3.30
CA SER A 8 -25.39 12.27 2.24
C SER A 8 -25.72 13.62 2.85
N CYS A 9 -25.12 14.63 2.27
CA CYS A 9 -25.29 16.05 2.55
C CYS A 9 -26.75 16.48 2.36
N ILE A 10 -27.53 16.56 3.46
CA ILE A 10 -28.85 17.17 3.53
C ILE A 10 -28.67 18.54 4.17
N ILE A 11 -28.10 19.49 3.46
CA ILE A 11 -28.11 20.91 3.81
C ILE A 11 -28.50 21.68 2.56
N CYS A 12 -29.74 21.55 2.15
CA CYS A 12 -30.35 22.52 1.23
C CYS A 12 -31.89 22.38 1.19
N MET A 13 -32.56 22.27 2.34
CA MET A 13 -34.02 22.29 2.34
C MET A 13 -34.58 22.79 3.67
N ARG A 14 -34.23 24.00 4.08
CA ARG A 14 -34.98 24.75 5.11
C ARG A 14 -34.79 26.26 4.97
N TYR A 15 -35.10 26.81 3.81
CA TYR A 15 -35.35 28.25 3.73
C TYR A 15 -36.35 28.52 2.57
N PHE A 16 -37.56 27.96 2.67
CA PHE A 16 -38.65 28.39 1.82
C PHE A 16 -39.87 28.56 2.71
N SER A 17 -39.98 29.71 3.34
CA SER A 17 -41.24 30.18 3.88
C SER A 17 -41.30 31.70 3.80
N LYS A 18 -42.28 32.13 3.01
CA LYS A 18 -42.96 33.42 3.13
C LYS A 18 -42.26 34.64 2.55
N HIS A 19 -42.31 34.78 1.23
CA HIS A 19 -42.59 36.08 0.63
C HIS A 19 -43.32 35.86 -0.68
N SER A 20 -44.58 36.27 -0.69
CA SER A 20 -45.48 36.38 -1.85
C SER A 20 -44.91 37.35 -2.87
N GLY A 21 -44.95 36.98 -4.15
CA GLY A 21 -45.03 37.90 -5.26
C GLY A 21 -43.69 38.37 -5.81
N MET A 22 -43.07 37.56 -6.60
CA MET A 22 -42.40 37.93 -7.87
C MET A 22 -41.83 36.66 -8.46
N ALA A 23 -42.44 36.13 -9.49
CA ALA A 23 -41.87 35.03 -10.24
C ALA A 23 -40.52 35.50 -10.82
N PRO A 24 -39.40 34.88 -10.43
CA PRO A 24 -38.16 35.13 -11.14
C PRO A 24 -38.36 34.59 -12.56
N ARG A 25 -38.34 35.46 -13.54
CA ARG A 25 -38.10 35.07 -14.92
C ARG A 25 -36.76 34.39 -14.95
N CYS A 26 -36.76 33.07 -14.99
CA CYS A 26 -35.57 32.30 -15.33
C CYS A 26 -35.23 32.71 -16.77
N SER A 27 -34.32 33.68 -16.88
CA SER A 27 -33.62 33.94 -18.12
C SER A 27 -32.81 32.66 -18.36
N LEU A 28 -33.24 31.85 -19.29
CA LEU A 28 -32.44 30.80 -19.89
C LEU A 28 -31.31 31.54 -20.58
N SER A 29 -30.24 31.81 -19.82
CA SER A 29 -28.96 32.21 -20.39
C SER A 29 -28.60 31.13 -21.39
N GLY A 30 -28.49 31.52 -22.67
CA GLY A 30 -28.25 30.61 -23.76
C GLY A 30 -27.15 29.63 -23.42
N SER A 31 -27.42 28.35 -23.52
CA SER A 31 -26.42 27.31 -23.50
C SER A 31 -25.55 27.53 -24.75
N GLU A 32 -24.49 28.29 -24.60
CA GLU A 32 -23.43 28.33 -25.61
C GLU A 32 -22.89 26.91 -25.71
N GLY A 33 -23.22 26.22 -26.80
CA GLY A 33 -22.75 24.88 -27.06
C GLY A 33 -21.23 24.90 -27.20
N PHE A 34 -20.58 23.92 -26.60
CA PHE A 34 -19.12 23.72 -26.76
C PHE A 34 -18.78 23.64 -28.24
N THR A 35 -17.78 24.39 -28.64
CA THR A 35 -17.27 24.33 -30.00
C THR A 35 -16.50 23.03 -30.21
N LEU A 36 -16.55 22.46 -31.40
CA LEU A 36 -15.84 21.23 -31.76
C LEU A 36 -14.32 21.41 -31.49
N VAL A 37 -13.79 22.60 -31.70
CA VAL A 37 -12.38 22.92 -31.41
C VAL A 37 -12.07 22.83 -29.91
N GLU A 38 -12.94 23.31 -29.05
CA GLU A 38 -12.76 23.27 -27.61
C GLU A 38 -12.75 21.84 -27.09
N LEU A 39 -13.61 20.97 -27.65
CA LEU A 39 -13.60 19.53 -27.32
C LEU A 39 -12.28 18.87 -27.74
N ILE A 40 -11.77 19.16 -28.94
CA ILE A 40 -10.49 18.62 -29.42
C ILE A 40 -9.34 19.05 -28.52
N VAL A 41 -9.30 20.31 -28.12
CA VAL A 41 -8.26 20.85 -27.22
C VAL A 41 -8.29 20.11 -25.87
N VAL A 42 -9.48 19.90 -25.29
CA VAL A 42 -9.60 19.20 -24.00
C VAL A 42 -9.10 17.76 -24.10
N ILE A 43 -9.52 17.02 -25.12
CA ILE A 43 -9.07 15.63 -25.27
C ILE A 43 -7.56 15.52 -25.53
N THR A 44 -6.97 16.47 -26.29
CA THR A 44 -5.51 16.45 -26.50
C THR A 44 -4.74 16.70 -25.22
N ILE A 45 -5.19 17.61 -24.37
CA ILE A 45 -4.58 17.86 -23.06
C ILE A 45 -4.73 16.62 -22.16
N MET A 46 -5.91 15.97 -22.13
CA MET A 46 -6.12 14.76 -21.35
C MET A 46 -5.18 13.62 -21.78
N VAL A 47 -5.05 13.41 -23.08
CA VAL A 47 -4.15 12.38 -23.63
C VAL A 47 -2.68 12.68 -23.26
N ALA A 48 -2.26 13.93 -23.36
CA ALA A 48 -0.91 14.34 -22.97
C ALA A 48 -0.64 14.10 -21.48
N MET A 49 -1.60 14.43 -20.60
CA MET A 49 -1.46 14.17 -19.16
C MET A 49 -1.43 12.66 -18.86
N MET A 50 -2.25 11.84 -19.52
CA MET A 50 -2.21 10.38 -19.37
C MET A 50 -0.87 9.78 -19.81
N ALA A 51 -0.26 10.28 -20.88
CA ALA A 51 1.04 9.83 -21.35
C ALA A 51 2.15 10.11 -20.32
N LEU A 52 2.12 11.28 -19.68
CA LEU A 52 3.05 11.63 -18.59
C LEU A 52 2.86 10.74 -17.35
N ALA A 53 1.62 10.51 -16.94
CA ALA A 53 1.32 9.64 -15.81
C ALA A 53 1.77 8.19 -16.05
N ALA A 54 1.58 7.66 -17.26
CA ALA A 54 2.02 6.32 -17.64
C ALA A 54 3.55 6.16 -17.61
N SER A 55 4.30 7.20 -17.92
CA SER A 55 5.77 7.17 -17.86
C SER A 55 6.29 7.12 -16.42
N MET A 56 5.63 7.77 -15.47
CA MET A 56 5.99 7.72 -14.05
C MET A 56 5.77 6.32 -13.44
N LEU A 57 4.71 5.63 -13.85
CA LEU A 57 4.43 4.26 -13.39
C LEU A 57 5.46 3.25 -13.89
N ARG A 58 6.04 3.43 -15.08
CA ARG A 58 7.05 2.52 -15.63
C ARG A 58 8.44 2.67 -15.00
N GLY A 59 8.80 3.86 -14.53
CA GLY A 59 10.11 4.13 -13.93
C GLY A 59 10.24 3.75 -12.45
N GLY A 60 9.13 3.65 -11.70
CA GLY A 60 9.13 3.47 -10.24
C GLY A 60 9.34 2.04 -9.73
N GLY A 61 9.17 1.02 -10.58
CA GLY A 61 9.03 -0.35 -10.10
C GLY A 61 10.24 -0.94 -9.35
N ARG A 62 11.47 -0.63 -9.76
CA ARG A 62 12.67 -1.19 -9.11
C ARG A 62 13.02 -0.50 -7.79
N GLY A 63 12.91 0.83 -7.74
CA GLY A 63 13.17 1.58 -6.51
C GLY A 63 12.14 1.30 -5.42
N GLN A 64 10.87 1.27 -5.79
CA GLN A 64 9.77 0.95 -4.88
C GLN A 64 9.85 -0.49 -4.35
N GLY A 65 10.25 -1.43 -5.19
CA GLY A 65 10.43 -2.83 -4.78
C GLY A 65 11.56 -2.99 -3.75
N LEU A 66 12.68 -2.28 -3.92
CA LEU A 66 13.78 -2.30 -2.95
C LEU A 66 13.34 -1.69 -1.62
N GLN A 67 12.68 -0.55 -1.65
CA GLN A 67 12.19 0.10 -0.45
C GLN A 67 11.19 -0.79 0.29
N ALA A 68 10.24 -1.39 -0.41
CA ALA A 68 9.29 -2.34 0.18
C ALA A 68 9.99 -3.57 0.79
N ALA A 69 11.06 -4.07 0.15
CA ALA A 69 11.84 -5.18 0.69
C ALA A 69 12.58 -4.78 1.98
N VAL A 70 13.17 -3.60 2.02
CA VAL A 70 13.88 -3.08 3.22
C VAL A 70 12.89 -2.84 4.36
N GLU A 71 11.77 -2.17 4.10
CA GLU A 71 10.73 -1.92 5.10
C GLU A 71 10.15 -3.22 5.67
N MET A 72 9.99 -4.25 4.83
CA MET A 72 9.53 -5.57 5.26
C MET A 72 10.54 -6.21 6.22
N VAL A 73 11.83 -6.20 5.90
CA VAL A 73 12.88 -6.78 6.75
C VAL A 73 12.99 -6.02 8.06
N ASP A 74 13.00 -4.69 8.01
CA ASP A 74 13.06 -3.83 9.21
C ASP A 74 11.85 -4.07 10.12
N GLY A 75 10.65 -4.16 9.54
CA GLY A 75 9.44 -4.50 10.28
C GLY A 75 9.54 -5.84 11.02
N MET A 76 10.10 -6.87 10.36
CA MET A 76 10.30 -8.19 10.99
C MET A 76 11.35 -8.15 12.10
N VAL A 77 12.42 -7.39 11.94
CA VAL A 77 13.44 -7.22 13.00
C VAL A 77 12.82 -6.53 14.21
N GLN A 78 12.02 -5.50 13.99
CA GLN A 78 11.30 -4.81 15.05
C GLN A 78 10.29 -5.73 15.74
N GLU A 79 9.54 -6.53 14.98
CA GLU A 79 8.60 -7.54 15.51
C GLU A 79 9.33 -8.56 16.40
N ALA A 80 10.47 -9.09 15.93
CA ALA A 80 11.29 -10.02 16.71
C ALA A 80 11.77 -9.37 18.02
N ARG A 81 12.17 -8.10 17.96
CA ARG A 81 12.61 -7.34 19.14
C ARG A 81 11.48 -7.14 20.14
N LEU A 82 10.32 -6.73 19.66
CA LEU A 82 9.15 -6.52 20.51
C LEU A 82 8.67 -7.83 21.14
N ASP A 83 8.65 -8.93 20.38
CA ASP A 83 8.32 -10.26 20.90
C ASP A 83 9.28 -10.71 21.99
N ALA A 84 10.60 -10.53 21.76
CA ALA A 84 11.63 -10.86 22.75
C ALA A 84 11.47 -10.04 24.04
N MET A 85 11.22 -8.73 23.93
CA MET A 85 11.03 -7.86 25.09
C MET A 85 9.71 -8.15 25.80
N GLY A 86 8.64 -8.35 25.06
CA GLY A 86 7.30 -8.60 25.63
C GLY A 86 7.18 -9.92 26.37
N LYS A 87 7.88 -10.96 25.90
CA LYS A 87 7.87 -12.30 26.50
C LYS A 87 9.08 -12.59 27.41
N GLY A 88 10.08 -11.72 27.44
CA GLY A 88 11.32 -11.94 28.16
C GLY A 88 12.07 -13.19 27.67
N THR A 89 12.06 -13.45 26.36
CA THR A 89 12.60 -14.66 25.73
C THR A 89 13.42 -14.33 24.49
N TRP A 90 14.07 -15.33 23.93
CA TRP A 90 14.83 -15.18 22.70
C TRP A 90 13.93 -15.24 21.49
N SER A 91 14.05 -14.25 20.59
CA SER A 91 13.45 -14.26 19.26
C SER A 91 14.55 -14.16 18.21
N ARG A 92 14.33 -14.75 17.05
CA ARG A 92 15.26 -14.71 15.93
C ARG A 92 14.52 -14.57 14.61
N LEU A 93 15.13 -13.86 13.69
CA LEU A 93 14.74 -13.84 12.29
C LEU A 93 15.30 -15.08 11.60
N ILE A 94 14.48 -15.77 10.84
CA ILE A 94 14.89 -16.90 10.03
C ILE A 94 14.73 -16.58 8.55
N ILE A 95 15.63 -17.10 7.74
CA ILE A 95 15.59 -17.03 6.29
C ILE A 95 15.46 -18.47 5.78
N VAL A 96 14.45 -18.72 4.98
CA VAL A 96 14.17 -20.05 4.44
C VAL A 96 15.02 -20.26 3.20
N SER A 97 15.91 -21.27 3.25
CA SER A 97 16.66 -21.75 2.11
C SER A 97 15.98 -22.99 1.55
N THR A 98 15.48 -22.91 0.34
CA THR A 98 14.81 -24.01 -0.37
C THR A 98 15.45 -24.10 -1.75
N PRO A 99 16.55 -24.85 -1.91
CA PRO A 99 17.29 -24.91 -3.16
C PRO A 99 16.45 -25.49 -4.33
N ASP A 100 15.43 -26.28 -4.02
CA ASP A 100 14.54 -26.88 -5.01
C ASP A 100 13.46 -25.91 -5.56
N ASP A 101 13.21 -24.79 -4.86
CA ASP A 101 12.25 -23.76 -5.27
C ASP A 101 12.95 -22.40 -5.39
N GLU A 102 13.44 -22.11 -6.57
CA GLU A 102 14.17 -20.88 -6.89
C GLU A 102 13.35 -19.61 -6.58
N ALA A 103 12.03 -19.69 -6.70
CA ALA A 103 11.13 -18.58 -6.43
C ALA A 103 11.06 -18.20 -4.94
N ARG A 104 11.33 -19.15 -4.04
CA ARG A 104 11.27 -18.98 -2.59
C ARG A 104 12.63 -18.99 -1.92
N ASN A 105 13.65 -19.51 -2.60
CA ASN A 105 14.99 -19.64 -2.05
C ASN A 105 15.53 -18.27 -1.64
N MET A 106 15.96 -18.15 -0.37
CA MET A 106 16.51 -16.92 0.23
C MET A 106 15.61 -15.69 0.13
N ARG A 107 14.31 -15.89 -0.13
CA ARG A 107 13.32 -14.81 -0.26
C ARG A 107 12.24 -14.87 0.80
N THR A 108 12.12 -16.00 1.49
CA THR A 108 11.08 -16.17 2.51
C THR A 108 11.70 -16.02 3.88
N LEU A 109 11.12 -15.11 4.67
CA LEU A 109 11.57 -14.77 6.01
C LEU A 109 10.47 -15.03 7.02
N GLY A 110 10.86 -15.21 8.27
CA GLY A 110 9.92 -15.35 9.38
C GLY A 110 10.58 -15.07 10.73
N VAL A 111 9.77 -14.83 11.73
CA VAL A 111 10.19 -14.61 13.10
C VAL A 111 9.87 -15.83 13.94
N MET A 112 10.86 -16.38 14.64
CA MET A 112 10.68 -17.46 15.60
C MET A 112 10.97 -16.99 17.00
N SER A 113 10.16 -17.43 17.94
CA SER A 113 10.33 -17.18 19.38
C SER A 113 10.55 -18.47 20.14
N LYS A 114 11.36 -18.40 21.18
CA LYS A 114 11.63 -19.54 22.05
C LYS A 114 10.61 -19.58 23.19
N ASN A 115 9.92 -20.68 23.32
CA ASN A 115 9.01 -20.88 24.46
C ASN A 115 9.83 -21.09 25.74
N THR A 116 9.64 -20.25 26.75
CA THR A 116 10.38 -20.30 28.02
C THR A 116 10.11 -21.58 28.83
N ARG A 117 8.93 -22.19 28.69
CA ARG A 117 8.59 -23.40 29.45
C ARG A 117 9.10 -24.67 28.78
N THR A 118 8.98 -24.76 27.45
CA THR A 118 9.32 -25.99 26.72
C THR A 118 10.70 -25.93 26.06
N GLY A 119 11.32 -24.75 25.98
CA GLY A 119 12.57 -24.54 25.28
C GLY A 119 12.47 -24.65 23.74
N LYS A 120 11.31 -24.96 23.21
CA LYS A 120 11.08 -25.16 21.77
C LYS A 120 10.86 -23.85 21.04
N TRP A 121 11.33 -23.82 19.80
CA TRP A 121 11.09 -22.69 18.89
C TRP A 121 9.74 -22.83 18.21
N HIS A 122 9.02 -21.74 18.09
CA HIS A 122 7.75 -21.66 17.35
C HIS A 122 7.72 -20.42 16.50
N LEU A 123 7.03 -20.48 15.39
CA LEU A 123 6.85 -19.35 14.49
C LEU A 123 5.89 -18.34 15.15
N VAL A 124 6.27 -17.08 15.19
CA VAL A 124 5.48 -15.99 15.79
C VAL A 124 4.40 -15.55 14.84
N ASN A 125 4.75 -15.39 13.56
CA ASN A 125 3.87 -14.89 12.52
C ASN A 125 4.01 -15.74 11.25
N ARG A 126 3.22 -15.42 10.21
CA ARG A 126 3.33 -16.10 8.92
C ARG A 126 4.66 -15.78 8.26
N LEU A 127 5.18 -16.75 7.53
CA LEU A 127 6.31 -16.54 6.63
C LEU A 127 5.93 -15.49 5.58
N GLN A 128 6.81 -14.54 5.37
CA GLN A 128 6.63 -13.48 4.37
C GLN A 128 7.68 -13.65 3.27
N THR A 129 7.27 -13.38 2.04
CA THR A 129 8.16 -13.51 0.88
C THR A 129 8.47 -12.12 0.33
N LEU A 130 9.75 -11.83 0.13
CA LEU A 130 10.22 -10.58 -0.46
C LEU A 130 9.62 -10.36 -1.87
N PRO A 131 9.45 -9.11 -2.29
CA PRO A 131 9.02 -8.77 -3.64
C PRO A 131 9.88 -9.46 -4.71
N ALA A 132 9.30 -9.66 -5.89
CA ALA A 132 10.00 -10.31 -6.99
C ALA A 132 11.31 -9.58 -7.35
N GLY A 133 12.39 -10.35 -7.56
CA GLY A 133 13.71 -9.81 -7.89
C GLY A 133 14.60 -9.45 -6.70
N PHE A 134 14.14 -9.63 -5.47
CA PHE A 134 14.93 -9.40 -4.25
C PHE A 134 15.10 -10.70 -3.46
N TYR A 135 16.31 -10.92 -2.96
CA TYR A 135 16.65 -12.07 -2.11
C TYR A 135 17.74 -11.67 -1.12
N VAL A 136 17.84 -12.39 -0.03
CA VAL A 136 18.92 -12.20 0.95
C VAL A 136 20.15 -12.93 0.45
N SER A 137 21.22 -12.20 0.16
CA SER A 137 22.47 -12.82 -0.29
C SER A 137 23.25 -13.40 0.89
N PRO A 138 23.58 -14.69 0.90
CA PRO A 138 24.40 -15.27 1.97
C PRO A 138 25.83 -14.71 2.00
N THR A 139 26.32 -14.22 0.86
CA THR A 139 27.71 -13.72 0.74
C THR A 139 27.86 -12.29 1.28
N TYR A 140 26.83 -11.46 1.13
CA TYR A 140 26.88 -10.04 1.49
C TYR A 140 26.07 -9.70 2.74
N SER A 141 25.40 -10.68 3.33
CA SER A 141 24.57 -10.47 4.52
C SER A 141 25.33 -10.80 5.78
N THR A 142 25.59 -9.80 6.60
CA THR A 142 26.15 -9.98 7.97
C THR A 142 25.13 -10.61 8.93
N LEU A 143 23.86 -10.72 8.53
CA LEU A 143 22.81 -11.37 9.33
C LEU A 143 23.03 -12.89 9.49
N LEU A 144 23.86 -13.50 8.65
CA LEU A 144 24.13 -14.94 8.65
C LEU A 144 25.47 -15.29 9.32
N GLU A 145 26.26 -14.30 9.72
CA GLU A 145 27.46 -14.53 10.50
C GLU A 145 27.12 -14.96 11.93
N GLY A 146 27.23 -16.23 12.23
CA GLY A 146 26.99 -16.77 13.55
C GLY A 146 25.78 -17.71 13.69
N ALA A 147 25.26 -18.22 12.57
CA ALA A 147 24.19 -19.21 12.56
C ALA A 147 24.75 -20.64 12.52
#